data_710d11f8cc6eb8516986af70b3ab2185
#
_entry.id   710d11f8cc6eb8516986af70b3ab2185
#
_cell.length_a   1.000
_cell.length_b   1.000
_cell.length_c   1.000
_cell.angle_alpha   90.00
_cell.angle_beta   90.00
_cell.angle_gamma   90.00
#
_symmetry.space_group_name_H-M   'P 1'
#
loop_
_entity.id
_entity.type
_entity.pdbx_description
1 polymer ?
#
loop_
_entity_poly.entity_id
_entity_poly.type
_entity_poly.pdbx_seq_one_letter_code
_entity_poly.pdbx_strand_id
1 'polypeptide(L)'
;DRFIDSTRAYQGAAQGLDRQVIEKLSEIVIGEDMPALTLMLDLPVEAGLARAGKRVEDAEAGVTEDRYEKMEIEFHQTLRRAFLDIARAEPGRCAVIDAGKSEVEVAAAIWAEVGTRLAL
;
A
#
# COMPACT_ATOMS: atom_id res chain seq x y z
N ASP A 1 2.96 -8.83 -4.65
CA ASP A 1 1.66 -9.14 -4.13
C ASP A 1 1.47 -8.76 -2.68
N ARG A 2 0.27 -8.89 -2.17
CA ARG A 2 -0.06 -8.43 -0.82
C ARG A 2 0.22 -9.51 0.21
N PHE A 3 0.60 -9.06 1.40
CA PHE A 3 0.90 -9.95 2.51
C PHE A 3 0.49 -9.28 3.83
N ILE A 4 1.20 -9.53 4.93
CA ILE A 4 0.82 -9.07 6.27
C ILE A 4 0.68 -7.54 6.40
N ASP A 5 1.48 -6.78 5.68
CA ASP A 5 1.40 -5.32 5.75
C ASP A 5 0.08 -4.78 5.22
N SER A 6 -0.52 -5.44 4.25
CA SER A 6 -1.87 -5.11 3.79
C SER A 6 -2.90 -5.37 4.89
N THR A 7 -2.78 -6.47 5.63
CA THR A 7 -3.67 -6.75 6.76
C THR A 7 -3.53 -5.68 7.84
N ARG A 8 -2.31 -5.29 8.18
CA ARG A 8 -2.04 -4.21 9.15
C ARG A 8 -2.68 -2.90 8.73
N ALA A 9 -2.55 -2.55 7.44
CA ALA A 9 -3.10 -1.30 6.92
C ALA A 9 -4.62 -1.33 6.79
N TYR A 10 -5.17 -2.36 6.16
CA TYR A 10 -6.62 -2.45 5.90
C TYR A 10 -7.42 -2.75 7.16
N GLN A 11 -7.06 -3.78 7.91
CA GLN A 11 -7.80 -4.19 9.08
C GLN A 11 -7.45 -3.37 10.33
N GLY A 12 -6.19 -2.98 10.48
CA GLY A 12 -5.73 -2.24 11.65
C GLY A 12 -6.08 -0.77 11.57
N ALA A 13 -5.45 -0.03 10.67
CA ALA A 13 -5.56 1.43 10.63
C ALA A 13 -6.87 1.89 10.00
N ALA A 14 -7.27 1.31 8.88
CA ALA A 14 -8.46 1.78 8.15
C ALA A 14 -9.78 1.30 8.77
N GLN A 15 -9.81 0.11 9.34
CA GLN A 15 -11.01 -0.46 9.96
C GLN A 15 -11.00 -0.41 11.50
N GLY A 16 -9.91 0.06 12.10
CA GLY A 16 -9.81 0.23 13.54
C GLY A 16 -9.67 -1.04 14.36
N LEU A 17 -9.29 -2.16 13.74
CA LEU A 17 -9.03 -3.38 14.47
C LEU A 17 -7.78 -3.23 15.35
N ASP A 18 -7.81 -3.82 16.56
CA ASP A 18 -6.71 -3.70 17.51
C ASP A 18 -5.40 -4.23 16.91
N ARG A 19 -4.40 -3.37 16.89
CA ARG A 19 -3.07 -3.68 16.36
C ARG A 19 -2.41 -4.85 17.08
N GLN A 20 -2.61 -4.96 18.39
CA GLN A 20 -2.03 -6.06 19.17
C GLN A 20 -2.59 -7.42 18.79
N VAL A 21 -3.88 -7.49 18.46
CA VAL A 21 -4.52 -8.70 17.97
C VAL A 21 -3.94 -9.10 16.60
N ILE A 22 -3.79 -8.13 15.71
CA ILE A 22 -3.20 -8.36 14.38
C ILE A 22 -1.77 -8.87 14.51
N GLU A 23 -0.96 -8.27 15.38
CA GLU A 23 0.44 -8.67 15.58
C GLU A 23 0.54 -10.08 16.15
N LYS A 24 -0.30 -10.44 17.12
CA LYS A 24 -0.33 -11.79 17.68
C LYS A 24 -0.74 -12.84 16.66
N LEU A 25 -1.77 -12.56 15.86
CA LEU A 25 -2.19 -13.44 14.79
C LEU A 25 -1.09 -13.60 13.74
N SER A 26 -0.38 -12.53 13.45
CA SER A 26 0.75 -12.54 12.51
C SER A 26 1.89 -13.44 13.00
N GLU A 27 2.24 -13.35 14.28
CA GLU A 27 3.26 -14.21 14.89
C GLU A 27 2.90 -15.69 14.78
N ILE A 28 1.63 -16.03 15.01
CA ILE A 28 1.15 -17.41 14.94
C ILE A 28 1.13 -17.95 13.52
N VAL A 29 0.63 -17.15 12.57
CA VAL A 29 0.40 -17.58 11.18
C VAL A 29 1.68 -17.52 10.35
N ILE A 30 2.47 -16.48 10.51
CA ILE A 30 3.64 -16.21 9.67
C ILE A 30 4.91 -16.72 10.33
N GLY A 31 5.03 -16.55 11.67
CA GLY A 31 6.22 -16.94 12.41
C GLY A 31 7.46 -16.24 11.86
N GLU A 32 8.43 -17.06 11.42
CA GLU A 32 9.69 -16.58 10.87
C GLU A 32 9.64 -16.27 9.36
N ASP A 33 8.51 -16.51 8.71
CA ASP A 33 8.34 -16.37 7.27
C ASP A 33 8.00 -14.93 6.83
N MET A 34 8.53 -13.94 7.54
CA MET A 34 8.39 -12.54 7.12
C MET A 34 9.20 -12.28 5.83
N PRO A 35 8.63 -11.53 4.89
CA PRO A 35 9.35 -11.17 3.67
C PRO A 35 10.67 -10.44 3.99
N ALA A 36 11.72 -10.80 3.30
CA ALA A 36 13.02 -10.13 3.44
C ALA A 36 12.98 -8.70 2.93
N LEU A 37 12.14 -8.43 1.96
CA LEU A 37 11.94 -7.11 1.37
C LEU A 37 10.47 -6.92 1.00
N THR A 38 9.92 -5.80 1.41
CA THR A 38 8.58 -5.36 1.00
C THR A 38 8.70 -4.04 0.25
N LEU A 39 8.21 -4.00 -0.96
CA LEU A 39 8.17 -2.80 -1.78
C LEU A 39 6.77 -2.18 -1.67
N MET A 40 6.71 -0.95 -1.23
CA MET A 40 5.47 -0.20 -1.14
C MET A 40 5.41 0.83 -2.24
N LEU A 41 4.53 0.61 -3.21
CA LEU A 41 4.33 1.53 -4.32
C LEU A 41 3.44 2.67 -3.86
N ASP A 42 4.04 3.82 -3.62
CA ASP A 42 3.35 4.99 -3.09
C ASP A 42 2.92 5.93 -4.21
N LEU A 43 1.69 6.41 -4.11
CA LEU A 43 1.09 7.30 -5.09
C LEU A 43 0.12 8.22 -4.35
N PRO A 44 0.08 9.53 -4.68
CA PRO A 44 -0.96 10.40 -4.15
C PRO A 44 -2.34 9.81 -4.43
N VAL A 45 -3.25 9.89 -3.45
CA VAL A 45 -4.56 9.24 -3.53
C VAL A 45 -5.33 9.70 -4.77
N GLU A 46 -5.30 10.99 -5.05
CA GLU A 46 -6.00 11.56 -6.22
C GLU A 46 -5.48 10.99 -7.52
N ALA A 47 -4.18 10.81 -7.65
CA ALA A 47 -3.57 10.21 -8.83
C ALA A 47 -3.93 8.73 -8.97
N GLY A 48 -3.96 7.99 -7.87
CA GLY A 48 -4.36 6.59 -7.83
C GLY A 48 -5.83 6.41 -8.22
N LEU A 49 -6.70 7.22 -7.67
CA LEU A 49 -8.12 7.20 -8.00
C LEU A 49 -8.37 7.60 -9.45
N ALA A 50 -7.63 8.58 -9.96
CA ALA A 50 -7.74 8.98 -11.38
C ALA A 50 -7.34 7.83 -12.32
N ARG A 51 -6.29 7.10 -11.99
CA ARG A 51 -5.87 5.92 -12.78
C ARG A 51 -6.91 4.81 -12.72
N ALA A 52 -7.47 4.54 -11.55
CA ALA A 52 -8.55 3.57 -11.37
C ALA A 52 -9.84 4.02 -12.07
N GLY A 53 -10.17 5.32 -11.99
CA GLY A 53 -11.33 5.91 -12.63
C GLY A 53 -11.31 5.79 -14.14
N LYS A 54 -10.16 5.95 -14.77
CA LYS A 54 -10.02 5.74 -16.23
C LYS A 54 -10.39 4.33 -16.67
N ARG A 55 -10.20 3.34 -15.81
CA ARG A 55 -10.60 1.96 -16.11
C ARG A 55 -12.09 1.75 -15.92
N VAL A 56 -12.74 2.55 -15.09
CA VAL A 56 -14.17 2.44 -14.77
C VAL A 56 -15.02 3.30 -15.67
N GLU A 57 -14.52 4.45 -16.14
CA GLU A 57 -15.24 5.33 -17.08
C GLU A 57 -15.63 4.62 -18.38
N ASP A 58 -14.83 3.66 -18.81
CA ASP A 58 -15.15 2.83 -19.96
C ASP A 58 -16.28 1.81 -19.68
N ALA A 59 -16.66 1.62 -18.44
CA ALA A 59 -17.63 0.61 -18.05
C ALA A 59 -19.01 1.18 -17.70
N GLU A 60 -19.11 2.34 -17.04
CA GLU A 60 -20.40 2.96 -16.71
C GLU A 60 -20.27 4.44 -16.36
N ALA A 61 -21.14 5.27 -16.93
CA ALA A 61 -21.40 6.61 -16.44
C ALA A 61 -22.23 6.51 -15.16
N GLY A 62 -21.62 6.07 -14.06
CA GLY A 62 -22.25 6.01 -12.76
C GLY A 62 -22.42 7.41 -12.18
N VAL A 63 -23.59 7.69 -11.62
CA VAL A 63 -23.82 8.88 -10.80
C VAL A 63 -23.03 8.68 -9.51
N THR A 64 -21.80 9.19 -9.47
CA THR A 64 -21.03 9.24 -8.24
C THR A 64 -21.55 10.40 -7.39
N GLU A 65 -22.14 10.08 -6.26
CA GLU A 65 -22.47 11.10 -5.28
C GLU A 65 -21.18 11.61 -4.64
N ASP A 66 -21.00 12.93 -4.58
CA ASP A 66 -19.84 13.60 -3.99
C ASP A 66 -19.51 13.09 -2.59
N ARG A 67 -20.52 12.65 -1.86
CA ARG A 67 -20.39 12.11 -0.51
C ARG A 67 -19.58 10.82 -0.48
N TYR A 68 -19.86 9.90 -1.40
CA TYR A 68 -19.14 8.63 -1.49
C TYR A 68 -17.71 8.83 -1.97
N GLU A 69 -17.49 9.77 -2.88
CA GLU A 69 -16.14 10.13 -3.34
C GLU A 69 -15.28 10.64 -2.19
N LYS A 70 -15.84 11.51 -1.32
CA LYS A 70 -15.12 12.02 -0.14
C LYS A 70 -14.77 10.90 0.83
N MET A 71 -15.71 9.99 1.10
CA MET A 71 -15.46 8.86 1.99
C MET A 71 -14.38 7.94 1.42
N GLU A 72 -14.40 7.72 0.13
CA GLU A 72 -13.39 6.92 -0.56
C GLU A 72 -12.01 7.57 -0.48
N ILE A 73 -11.92 8.87 -0.71
CA ILE A 73 -10.66 9.62 -0.59
C ILE A 73 -10.11 9.55 0.83
N GLU A 74 -10.93 9.77 1.84
CA GLU A 74 -10.53 9.69 3.25
C GLU A 74 -10.03 8.29 3.62
N PHE A 75 -10.73 7.26 3.18
CA PHE A 75 -10.32 5.88 3.38
C PHE A 75 -8.95 5.61 2.77
N HIS A 76 -8.75 6.01 1.51
CA HIS A 76 -7.47 5.80 0.83
C HIS A 76 -6.34 6.64 1.40
N GLN A 77 -6.62 7.84 1.90
CA GLN A 77 -5.63 8.66 2.59
C GLN A 77 -5.19 8.00 3.90
N THR A 78 -6.12 7.45 4.65
CA THR A 78 -5.83 6.71 5.89
C THR A 78 -5.00 5.47 5.57
N LEU A 79 -5.37 4.75 4.54
CA LEU A 79 -4.66 3.56 4.09
C LEU A 79 -3.24 3.88 3.64
N ARG A 80 -3.06 4.91 2.83
CA ARG A 80 -1.73 5.38 2.39
C ARG A 80 -0.85 5.72 3.58
N ARG A 81 -1.39 6.46 4.53
CA ARG A 81 -0.66 6.85 5.74
C ARG A 81 -0.24 5.62 6.54
N ALA A 82 -1.12 4.63 6.67
CA ALA A 82 -0.82 3.39 7.37
C ALA A 82 0.34 2.64 6.71
N PHE A 83 0.36 2.52 5.39
CA PHE A 83 1.46 1.88 4.68
C PHE A 83 2.78 2.63 4.87
N LEU A 84 2.76 3.95 4.79
CA LEU A 84 3.96 4.77 5.00
C LEU A 84 4.47 4.66 6.44
N ASP A 85 3.58 4.59 7.42
CA ASP A 85 3.96 4.40 8.82
C ASP A 85 4.61 3.03 9.05
N ILE A 86 4.10 1.99 8.42
CA ILE A 86 4.72 0.65 8.47
C ILE A 86 6.13 0.70 7.89
N ALA A 87 6.30 1.36 6.75
CA ALA A 87 7.61 1.48 6.11
C ALA A 87 8.60 2.25 6.99
N ARG A 88 8.15 3.30 7.66
CA ARG A 88 8.98 4.08 8.58
C ARG A 88 9.38 3.31 9.81
N ALA A 89 8.50 2.43 10.29
CA ALA A 89 8.77 1.60 11.46
C ALA A 89 9.75 0.46 11.14
N GLU A 90 9.79 0.00 9.90
CA GLU A 90 10.64 -1.12 9.48
C GLU A 90 11.46 -0.76 8.23
N PRO A 91 12.36 0.25 8.31
CA PRO A 91 13.09 0.73 7.14
C PRO A 91 14.09 -0.30 6.59
N GLY A 92 14.51 -1.26 7.41
CA GLY A 92 15.41 -2.34 6.97
C GLY A 92 14.72 -3.38 6.09
N ARG A 93 13.40 -3.53 6.23
CA ARG A 93 12.61 -4.50 5.48
C ARG A 93 11.79 -3.85 4.36
N CYS A 94 11.30 -2.65 4.58
CA CYS A 94 10.39 -1.97 3.66
C CYS A 94 11.09 -0.87 2.87
N ALA A 95 10.80 -0.79 1.58
CA ALA A 95 11.23 0.29 0.71
C ALA A 95 10.02 0.95 0.05
N VAL A 96 9.96 2.27 0.10
CA VAL A 96 8.90 3.04 -0.56
C VAL A 96 9.37 3.44 -1.95
N ILE A 97 8.57 3.08 -2.94
CA ILE A 97 8.82 3.41 -4.35
C ILE A 97 7.80 4.45 -4.79
N ASP A 98 8.27 5.56 -5.37
CA ASP A 98 7.39 6.55 -5.96
C ASP A 98 6.76 6.00 -7.24
N ALA A 99 5.48 5.63 -7.16
CA ALA A 99 4.75 5.09 -8.29
C ALA A 99 4.10 6.16 -9.19
N GLY A 100 4.34 7.44 -8.88
CA GLY A 100 3.87 8.56 -9.71
C GLY A 100 4.68 8.79 -10.97
N LYS A 101 5.79 8.10 -11.12
CA LYS A 101 6.67 8.18 -12.28
C LYS A 101 6.21 7.23 -13.40
N SER A 102 6.94 7.25 -14.52
CA SER A 102 6.67 6.33 -15.62
C SER A 102 6.92 4.87 -15.21
N GLU A 103 6.31 3.93 -15.94
CA GLU A 103 6.52 2.50 -15.67
C GLU A 103 7.99 2.10 -15.74
N VAL A 104 8.74 2.67 -16.68
CA VAL A 104 10.18 2.40 -16.83
C VAL A 104 10.95 2.90 -15.60
N GLU A 105 10.63 4.10 -15.14
CA GLU A 105 11.28 4.68 -13.95
C GLU A 105 10.95 3.92 -12.68
N VAL A 106 9.69 3.49 -12.54
CA VAL A 106 9.26 2.68 -11.40
C VAL A 106 9.97 1.33 -11.41
N ALA A 107 10.04 0.67 -12.56
CA ALA A 107 10.74 -0.60 -12.71
C ALA A 107 12.22 -0.46 -12.37
N ALA A 108 12.87 0.61 -12.80
CA ALA A 108 14.27 0.87 -12.49
C ALA A 108 14.48 1.10 -10.99
N ALA A 109 13.58 1.84 -10.34
CA ALA A 109 13.65 2.08 -8.91
C ALA A 109 13.47 0.78 -8.10
N ILE A 110 12.54 -0.08 -8.51
CA ILE A 110 12.32 -1.39 -7.90
C ILE A 110 13.59 -2.24 -8.03
N TRP A 111 14.15 -2.30 -9.23
CA TRP A 111 15.35 -3.09 -9.49
C TRP A 111 16.54 -2.62 -8.65
N ALA A 112 16.71 -1.30 -8.52
CA ALA A 112 17.77 -0.72 -7.69
C ALA A 112 17.64 -1.11 -6.22
N GLU A 113 16.41 -1.05 -5.67
CA GLU A 113 16.17 -1.45 -4.28
C GLU A 113 16.39 -2.95 -4.07
N VAL A 114 15.91 -3.79 -4.96
CA VAL A 114 16.10 -5.23 -4.90
C VAL A 114 17.59 -5.56 -4.95
N GLY A 115 18.31 -4.95 -5.86
CA GLY A 115 19.76 -5.17 -6.01
C GLY A 115 20.54 -4.79 -4.76
N THR A 116 20.25 -3.63 -4.20
CA THR A 116 20.93 -3.12 -3.01
C THR A 116 20.60 -3.94 -1.77
N ARG A 117 19.32 -4.20 -1.53
CA ARG A 117 18.88 -4.81 -0.27
C ARG A 117 19.08 -6.33 -0.23
N LEU A 118 19.01 -6.99 -1.35
CA LEU A 118 19.23 -8.43 -1.44
C LEU A 118 20.65 -8.79 -1.90
N ALA A 119 21.50 -7.81 -2.08
CA ALA A 119 22.90 -7.98 -2.48
C ALA A 119 23.05 -8.78 -3.77
N LEU A 120 22.23 -8.46 -4.75
CA LEU A 120 22.29 -9.08 -6.07
C LEU A 120 23.31 -8.41 -6.99
#